data_cfac5d71112000176a65f1fbbc4492b9
#
_entry.id   cfac5d71112000176a65f1fbbc4492b9
#
_cell.length_a   1.000
_cell.length_b   1.000
_cell.length_c   1.000
_cell.angle_alpha   90.00
_cell.angle_beta   90.00
_cell.angle_gamma   90.00
#
_symmetry.space_group_name_H-M   'P 1'
#
loop_
_entity.id
_entity.type
_entity.pdbx_description
1 polymer ?
#
loop_
_entity_poly.entity_id
_entity_poly.type
_entity_poly.pdbx_seq_one_letter_code
_entity_poly.pdbx_strand_id
1 'polypeptide(L)'
;RKHCPNCLHRPLSNGAIQYFHAILEAKLILANGMVLSMCSVPILNVKDRYDKQDCELKAFPRLVTALKRRFPKLPMCLLLDSLYGCQPVFRLCRQMHWSHITVFKQGRTPDLWKRAVQARDRVTQNRRTVRLKNGTTQDLSWATNLKHAGETVHAVFCVERRRNGSTTHWAWTTDHRPDKDNIHILANKGGRLRWKIENEGFNVQKNGEIGLQHDYGSQGHAWYNYYLLAQTAHLLHQLCWHGDLIRRLSQGAYQTMAKAFRTVRNFAA
;
A
#
# COMPACT_ATOMS: atom_id res chain seq x y z
N ARG A 1 1.99 9.37 30.12
CA ARG A 1 3.14 9.39 29.19
C ARG A 1 3.31 10.80 28.64
N LYS A 2 4.56 11.31 28.58
CA LYS A 2 4.86 12.58 27.94
C LYS A 2 4.56 12.45 26.44
N HIS A 3 3.88 13.42 25.86
CA HIS A 3 3.61 13.53 24.43
C HIS A 3 4.13 14.87 23.91
N CYS A 4 4.43 14.94 22.62
CA CYS A 4 4.84 16.20 22.01
C CYS A 4 3.61 17.01 21.52
N PRO A 5 3.74 18.32 21.29
CA PRO A 5 2.60 19.16 20.84
C PRO A 5 2.11 18.81 19.42
N ASN A 6 2.88 18.02 18.66
CA ASN A 6 2.52 17.63 17.30
C ASN A 6 1.92 16.20 17.21
N CYS A 7 1.73 15.50 18.35
CA CYS A 7 1.15 14.17 18.36
C CYS A 7 -0.28 14.17 17.82
N LEU A 8 -0.61 13.13 17.07
CA LEU A 8 -1.99 12.74 16.85
C LEU A 8 -2.53 12.06 18.12
N HIS A 9 -3.84 12.08 18.29
CA HIS A 9 -4.47 11.42 19.43
C HIS A 9 -5.76 10.73 19.03
N ARG A 10 -6.12 9.69 19.75
CA ARG A 10 -7.41 9.00 19.63
C ARG A 10 -7.91 8.49 20.98
N PRO A 11 -9.22 8.50 21.21
CA PRO A 11 -9.79 7.86 22.39
C PRO A 11 -9.67 6.33 22.26
N LEU A 12 -9.38 5.68 23.37
CA LEU A 12 -9.45 4.22 23.52
C LEU A 12 -10.79 3.81 24.12
N SER A 13 -11.15 2.53 23.99
CA SER A 13 -12.39 1.96 24.53
C SER A 13 -12.53 2.09 26.05
N ASN A 14 -11.43 2.21 26.77
CA ASN A 14 -11.38 2.41 28.22
C ASN A 14 -11.42 3.90 28.65
N GLY A 15 -11.69 4.83 27.72
CA GLY A 15 -11.74 6.28 27.99
C GLY A 15 -10.36 6.98 28.01
N ALA A 16 -9.26 6.24 27.96
CA ALA A 16 -7.92 6.84 27.90
C ALA A 16 -7.64 7.43 26.50
N ILE A 17 -6.75 8.44 26.46
CA ILE A 17 -6.29 9.01 25.18
C ILE A 17 -4.94 8.40 24.82
N GLN A 18 -4.86 7.82 23.63
CA GLN A 18 -3.60 7.37 23.04
C GLN A 18 -3.01 8.47 22.16
N TYR A 19 -1.77 8.86 22.44
CA TYR A 19 -0.99 9.76 21.60
C TYR A 19 -0.03 8.95 20.73
N PHE A 20 0.13 9.36 19.47
CA PHE A 20 0.97 8.65 18.52
C PHE A 20 1.47 9.56 17.39
N HIS A 21 2.52 9.13 16.70
CA HIS A 21 2.95 9.70 15.44
C HIS A 21 2.54 8.75 14.30
N ALA A 22 2.24 9.32 13.16
CA ALA A 22 1.93 8.57 11.96
C ALA A 22 2.72 9.12 10.76
N ILE A 23 2.96 8.26 9.79
CA ILE A 23 3.70 8.58 8.56
C ILE A 23 2.92 8.01 7.39
N LEU A 24 2.74 8.82 6.37
CA LEU A 24 2.29 8.36 5.06
C LEU A 24 3.51 8.09 4.20
N GLU A 25 3.62 6.87 3.68
CA GLU A 25 4.77 6.41 2.93
C GLU A 25 4.36 5.87 1.56
N ALA A 26 5.11 6.25 0.53
CA ALA A 26 5.06 5.63 -0.78
C ALA A 26 6.15 4.55 -0.90
N LYS A 27 5.74 3.35 -1.27
CA LYS A 27 6.63 2.22 -1.51
C LYS A 27 6.57 1.78 -2.97
N LEU A 28 7.72 1.47 -3.55
CA LEU A 28 7.85 0.87 -4.87
C LEU A 28 7.93 -0.66 -4.73
N ILE A 29 7.08 -1.36 -5.47
CA ILE A 29 7.10 -2.82 -5.53
C ILE A 29 7.82 -3.25 -6.79
N LEU A 30 8.91 -3.97 -6.64
CA LEU A 30 9.69 -4.52 -7.75
C LEU A 30 9.23 -5.93 -8.14
N ALA A 31 9.55 -6.33 -9.37
CA ALA A 31 9.18 -7.66 -9.89
C ALA A 31 9.79 -8.83 -9.11
N ASN A 32 10.96 -8.63 -8.51
CA ASN A 32 11.66 -9.61 -7.67
C ASN A 32 11.10 -9.71 -6.23
N GLY A 33 10.05 -8.94 -5.90
CA GLY A 33 9.40 -8.96 -4.59
C GLY A 33 9.90 -7.91 -3.60
N MET A 34 10.96 -7.15 -3.92
CA MET A 34 11.41 -6.04 -3.07
C MET A 34 10.35 -4.97 -2.94
N VAL A 35 10.25 -4.37 -1.74
CA VAL A 35 9.33 -3.27 -1.43
C VAL A 35 10.13 -2.09 -0.89
N LEU A 36 10.48 -1.17 -1.78
CA LEU A 36 11.40 -0.07 -1.49
C LEU A 36 10.68 1.19 -1.01
N SER A 37 11.20 1.81 0.02
CA SER A 37 10.76 3.12 0.51
C SER A 37 11.16 4.22 -0.48
N MET A 38 10.19 4.93 -1.07
CA MET A 38 10.42 5.97 -2.07
C MET A 38 10.35 7.38 -1.49
N CYS A 39 9.37 7.62 -0.66
CA CYS A 39 9.11 8.90 -0.04
C CYS A 39 8.20 8.76 1.16
N SER A 40 8.45 9.54 2.19
CA SER A 40 7.65 9.56 3.42
C SER A 40 7.33 10.98 3.81
N VAL A 41 6.12 11.21 4.31
CA VAL A 41 5.72 12.48 4.91
C VAL A 41 5.09 12.23 6.28
N PRO A 42 5.46 13.01 7.30
CA PRO A 42 4.84 12.90 8.60
C PRO A 42 3.40 13.42 8.59
N ILE A 43 2.55 12.79 9.40
CA ILE A 43 1.20 13.22 9.69
C ILE A 43 1.23 13.79 11.11
N LEU A 44 1.13 15.11 11.23
CA LEU A 44 1.38 15.83 12.47
C LEU A 44 0.35 16.95 12.66
N ASN A 45 -0.10 17.12 13.89
CA ASN A 45 -0.84 18.32 14.27
C ASN A 45 0.08 19.54 14.31
N VAL A 46 -0.44 20.69 13.90
CA VAL A 46 0.29 21.96 13.98
C VAL A 46 0.05 22.57 15.35
N LYS A 47 0.95 22.33 16.32
CA LYS A 47 1.03 22.99 17.64
C LYS A 47 -0.33 23.50 18.18
N ASP A 48 -1.17 22.66 18.70
CA ASP A 48 -2.44 23.00 19.37
C ASP A 48 -3.40 23.98 18.62
N ARG A 49 -3.11 24.29 17.35
CA ARG A 49 -3.88 25.20 16.48
C ARG A 49 -4.46 24.40 15.30
N TYR A 50 -5.47 23.57 15.57
CA TYR A 50 -6.16 22.85 14.51
C TYR A 50 -7.62 22.55 14.89
N ASP A 51 -8.53 22.80 13.97
CA ASP A 51 -9.93 22.41 14.10
C ASP A 51 -10.11 20.90 13.95
N LYS A 52 -9.31 20.31 13.05
CA LYS A 52 -9.27 18.86 12.80
C LYS A 52 -7.84 18.39 12.68
N GLN A 53 -7.54 17.29 13.36
CA GLN A 53 -6.24 16.64 13.27
C GLN A 53 -5.81 16.40 11.83
N ASP A 54 -4.50 16.35 11.61
CA ASP A 54 -3.93 15.90 10.34
C ASP A 54 -4.24 14.41 10.14
N CYS A 55 -4.30 13.98 8.89
CA CYS A 55 -4.65 12.60 8.54
C CYS A 55 -4.04 12.21 7.18
N GLU A 56 -4.14 10.94 6.83
CA GLU A 56 -3.60 10.41 5.57
C GLU A 56 -4.09 11.18 4.34
N LEU A 57 -5.39 11.51 4.25
CA LEU A 57 -5.92 12.26 3.11
C LEU A 57 -5.40 13.70 3.03
N LYS A 58 -5.14 14.36 4.17
CA LYS A 58 -4.47 15.67 4.20
C LYS A 58 -2.97 15.57 3.88
N ALA A 59 -2.32 14.47 4.25
CA ALA A 59 -0.91 14.22 3.97
C ALA A 59 -0.67 13.80 2.50
N PHE A 60 -1.64 13.21 1.84
CA PHE A 60 -1.51 12.66 0.48
C PHE A 60 -1.02 13.70 -0.55
N PRO A 61 -1.56 14.93 -0.64
CA PRO A 61 -1.02 15.96 -1.53
C PRO A 61 0.45 16.29 -1.26
N ARG A 62 0.87 16.31 0.01
CA ARG A 62 2.28 16.55 0.39
C ARG A 62 3.19 15.44 -0.12
N LEU A 63 2.75 14.18 0.02
CA LEU A 63 3.48 13.01 -0.48
C LEU A 63 3.59 13.05 -2.01
N VAL A 64 2.49 13.31 -2.71
CA VAL A 64 2.45 13.41 -4.18
C VAL A 64 3.38 14.49 -4.69
N THR A 65 3.37 15.69 -4.07
CA THR A 65 4.26 16.80 -4.42
C THR A 65 5.73 16.42 -4.21
N ALA A 66 6.05 15.78 -3.09
CA ALA A 66 7.41 15.32 -2.79
C ALA A 66 7.89 14.25 -3.79
N LEU A 67 7.04 13.30 -4.15
CA LEU A 67 7.32 12.29 -5.18
C LEU A 67 7.55 12.93 -6.55
N LYS A 68 6.67 13.84 -6.98
CA LYS A 68 6.78 14.51 -8.28
C LYS A 68 8.07 15.34 -8.38
N ARG A 69 8.45 16.01 -7.30
CA ARG A 69 9.71 16.76 -7.24
C ARG A 69 10.94 15.86 -7.36
N ARG A 70 10.93 14.69 -6.71
CA ARG A 70 12.06 13.74 -6.73
C ARG A 70 12.14 12.97 -8.05
N PHE A 71 10.99 12.65 -8.63
CA PHE A 71 10.87 11.80 -9.83
C PHE A 71 9.97 12.48 -10.88
N PRO A 72 10.37 13.62 -11.45
CA PRO A 72 9.50 14.46 -12.30
C PRO A 72 9.02 13.77 -13.57
N LYS A 73 9.82 12.86 -14.12
CA LYS A 73 9.54 12.17 -15.39
C LYS A 73 9.05 10.73 -15.22
N LEU A 74 9.04 10.20 -13.99
CA LEU A 74 8.68 8.81 -13.76
C LEU A 74 7.16 8.62 -13.91
N PRO A 75 6.69 7.77 -14.84
CA PRO A 75 5.30 7.37 -14.90
C PRO A 75 4.98 6.48 -13.70
N MET A 76 3.89 6.77 -13.00
CA MET A 76 3.50 6.02 -11.79
C MET A 76 2.07 5.51 -11.91
N CYS A 77 1.84 4.28 -11.43
CA CYS A 77 0.53 3.74 -11.13
C CYS A 77 0.43 3.56 -9.61
N LEU A 78 -0.43 4.34 -8.97
CA LEU A 78 -0.60 4.31 -7.52
C LEU A 78 -1.54 3.17 -7.12
N LEU A 79 -1.07 2.29 -6.24
CA LEU A 79 -1.87 1.21 -5.64
C LEU A 79 -2.39 1.70 -4.28
N LEU A 80 -3.67 2.02 -4.22
CA LEU A 80 -4.28 2.75 -3.12
C LEU A 80 -5.28 1.89 -2.34
N ASP A 81 -5.42 2.16 -1.04
CA ASP A 81 -6.50 1.59 -0.24
C ASP A 81 -7.84 2.29 -0.53
N SER A 82 -8.93 1.69 -0.10
CA SER A 82 -10.30 2.19 -0.28
C SER A 82 -10.53 3.59 0.32
N LEU A 83 -9.72 4.02 1.29
CA LEU A 83 -9.72 5.38 1.83
C LEU A 83 -9.51 6.44 0.75
N TYR A 84 -8.67 6.13 -0.23
CA TYR A 84 -8.27 7.05 -1.31
C TYR A 84 -9.23 7.06 -2.51
N GLY A 85 -10.33 6.31 -2.47
CA GLY A 85 -11.37 6.28 -3.50
C GLY A 85 -12.25 7.54 -3.50
N CYS A 86 -11.65 8.73 -3.60
CA CYS A 86 -12.34 10.02 -3.50
C CYS A 86 -11.84 11.04 -4.54
N GLN A 87 -12.69 12.04 -4.83
CA GLN A 87 -12.43 13.06 -5.85
C GLN A 87 -11.08 13.78 -5.72
N PRO A 88 -10.65 14.25 -4.53
CA PRO A 88 -9.38 14.97 -4.41
C PRO A 88 -8.19 14.12 -4.86
N VAL A 89 -8.21 12.83 -4.53
CA VAL A 89 -7.14 11.88 -4.90
C VAL A 89 -7.13 11.64 -6.41
N PHE A 90 -8.28 11.34 -7.02
CA PHE A 90 -8.35 11.08 -8.47
C PHE A 90 -7.98 12.31 -9.30
N ARG A 91 -8.44 13.50 -8.87
CA ARG A 91 -8.05 14.76 -9.50
C ARG A 91 -6.53 14.98 -9.44
N LEU A 92 -5.92 14.70 -8.29
CA LEU A 92 -4.48 14.86 -8.10
C LEU A 92 -3.68 13.88 -8.96
N CYS A 93 -4.09 12.61 -9.03
CA CYS A 93 -3.48 11.61 -9.93
C CYS A 93 -3.51 12.11 -11.39
N ARG A 94 -4.67 12.59 -11.86
CA ARG A 94 -4.81 13.14 -13.20
C ARG A 94 -3.91 14.35 -13.45
N GLN A 95 -3.82 15.29 -12.49
CA GLN A 95 -2.94 16.47 -12.59
C GLN A 95 -1.48 16.10 -12.70
N MET A 96 -1.07 15.01 -12.06
CA MET A 96 0.31 14.52 -12.11
C MET A 96 0.58 13.59 -13.30
N HIS A 97 -0.43 13.30 -14.13
CA HIS A 97 -0.38 12.28 -15.19
C HIS A 97 0.00 10.89 -14.66
N TRP A 98 -0.53 10.53 -13.50
CA TRP A 98 -0.35 9.24 -12.89
C TRP A 98 -1.63 8.44 -12.93
N SER A 99 -1.51 7.13 -13.11
CA SER A 99 -2.63 6.20 -13.03
C SER A 99 -2.86 5.74 -11.59
N HIS A 100 -4.01 5.13 -11.36
CA HIS A 100 -4.30 4.52 -10.06
C HIS A 100 -5.06 3.19 -10.17
N ILE A 101 -4.86 2.33 -9.18
CA ILE A 101 -5.68 1.16 -8.91
C ILE A 101 -6.02 1.21 -7.41
N THR A 102 -7.29 1.43 -7.10
CA THR A 102 -7.76 1.67 -5.73
C THR A 102 -8.66 0.53 -5.28
N VAL A 103 -8.43 0.00 -4.07
CA VAL A 103 -9.29 -1.03 -3.49
C VAL A 103 -10.73 -0.54 -3.45
N PHE A 104 -11.64 -1.36 -4.00
CA PHE A 104 -13.06 -1.05 -4.11
C PHE A 104 -13.86 -1.84 -3.09
N LYS A 105 -14.51 -1.16 -2.16
CA LYS A 105 -15.33 -1.76 -1.10
C LYS A 105 -16.75 -1.22 -1.15
N GLN A 106 -17.73 -2.13 -1.10
CA GLN A 106 -19.16 -1.78 -1.11
C GLN A 106 -19.51 -0.74 -0.02
N GLY A 107 -19.08 -0.98 1.21
CA GLY A 107 -19.40 -0.10 2.35
C GLY A 107 -18.77 1.30 2.27
N ARG A 108 -17.77 1.50 1.41
CA ARG A 108 -17.12 2.81 1.25
C ARG A 108 -17.76 3.69 0.20
N THR A 109 -18.24 3.08 -0.90
CA THR A 109 -18.86 3.77 -2.04
C THR A 109 -20.05 2.95 -2.56
N PRO A 110 -21.15 2.83 -1.78
CA PRO A 110 -22.26 1.93 -2.06
C PRO A 110 -22.94 2.21 -3.41
N ASP A 111 -23.13 3.47 -3.78
CA ASP A 111 -23.78 3.84 -5.06
C ASP A 111 -22.92 3.47 -6.26
N LEU A 112 -21.61 3.71 -6.19
CA LEU A 112 -20.69 3.29 -7.24
C LEU A 112 -20.66 1.77 -7.35
N TRP A 113 -20.63 1.06 -6.21
CA TRP A 113 -20.67 -0.39 -6.17
C TRP A 113 -21.91 -0.96 -6.87
N LYS A 114 -23.09 -0.46 -6.52
CA LYS A 114 -24.35 -0.87 -7.13
C LYS A 114 -24.34 -0.69 -8.65
N ARG A 115 -23.92 0.49 -9.13
CA ARG A 115 -23.81 0.78 -10.57
C ARG A 115 -22.76 -0.09 -11.27
N ALA A 116 -21.63 -0.35 -10.63
CA ALA A 116 -20.57 -1.20 -11.17
C ALA A 116 -21.04 -2.65 -11.33
N VAL A 117 -21.73 -3.20 -10.34
CA VAL A 117 -22.31 -4.54 -10.38
C VAL A 117 -23.37 -4.63 -11.50
N GLN A 118 -24.29 -3.67 -11.57
CA GLN A 118 -25.30 -3.63 -12.63
C GLN A 118 -24.69 -3.54 -14.04
N ALA A 119 -23.65 -2.70 -14.22
CA ALA A 119 -22.98 -2.54 -15.50
C ALA A 119 -22.20 -3.81 -15.90
N ARG A 120 -21.53 -4.47 -14.94
CA ARG A 120 -20.86 -5.76 -15.12
C ARG A 120 -21.84 -6.85 -15.57
N ASP A 121 -23.00 -6.93 -14.92
CA ASP A 121 -23.97 -8.01 -15.15
C ASP A 121 -24.72 -7.83 -16.48
N ARG A 122 -24.85 -6.59 -16.95
CA ARG A 122 -25.42 -6.29 -18.29
C ARG A 122 -24.49 -6.70 -19.43
N VAL A 123 -23.16 -6.71 -19.24
CA VAL A 123 -22.19 -7.01 -20.30
C VAL A 123 -21.51 -8.33 -19.99
N THR A 124 -22.18 -9.43 -20.30
CA THR A 124 -21.72 -10.80 -19.97
C THR A 124 -20.39 -11.18 -20.61
N GLN A 125 -20.01 -10.57 -21.72
CA GLN A 125 -18.72 -10.78 -22.40
C GLN A 125 -17.51 -10.13 -21.68
N ASN A 126 -17.75 -9.24 -20.71
CA ASN A 126 -16.71 -8.65 -19.89
C ASN A 126 -16.27 -9.61 -18.77
N ARG A 127 -15.87 -10.81 -19.18
CA ARG A 127 -15.42 -11.89 -18.29
C ARG A 127 -14.22 -12.60 -18.86
N ARG A 128 -13.32 -13.05 -17.96
CA ARG A 128 -12.17 -13.89 -18.30
C ARG A 128 -11.84 -14.80 -17.14
N THR A 129 -11.69 -16.08 -17.37
CA THR A 129 -11.16 -17.04 -16.39
C THR A 129 -9.66 -17.24 -16.63
N VAL A 130 -8.87 -17.19 -15.57
CA VAL A 130 -7.41 -17.39 -15.60
C VAL A 130 -7.04 -18.47 -14.58
N ARG A 131 -6.23 -19.44 -14.98
CA ARG A 131 -5.64 -20.43 -14.08
C ARG A 131 -4.19 -20.05 -13.77
N LEU A 132 -3.88 -19.83 -12.52
CA LEU A 132 -2.55 -19.49 -12.05
C LEU A 132 -1.67 -20.76 -11.93
N LYS A 133 -0.34 -20.58 -11.95
CA LYS A 133 0.65 -21.69 -11.82
C LYS A 133 0.46 -22.55 -10.57
N ASN A 134 0.00 -21.95 -9.46
CA ASN A 134 -0.28 -22.65 -8.21
C ASN A 134 -1.61 -23.41 -8.20
N GLY A 135 -2.32 -23.44 -9.35
CA GLY A 135 -3.60 -24.12 -9.53
C GLY A 135 -4.82 -23.36 -9.02
N THR A 136 -4.64 -22.13 -8.56
CA THR A 136 -5.75 -21.23 -8.23
C THR A 136 -6.46 -20.78 -9.51
N THR A 137 -7.78 -20.77 -9.52
CA THR A 137 -8.60 -20.22 -10.61
C THR A 137 -9.12 -18.85 -10.23
N GLN A 138 -9.04 -17.91 -11.15
CA GLN A 138 -9.56 -16.55 -11.01
C GLN A 138 -10.62 -16.29 -12.06
N ASP A 139 -11.83 -15.95 -11.63
CA ASP A 139 -12.88 -15.43 -12.48
C ASP A 139 -12.87 -13.91 -12.40
N LEU A 140 -12.39 -13.30 -13.47
CA LEU A 140 -12.25 -11.87 -13.63
C LEU A 140 -13.46 -11.31 -14.39
N SER A 141 -14.01 -10.20 -13.92
CA SER A 141 -15.07 -9.47 -14.62
C SER A 141 -14.89 -7.98 -14.41
N TRP A 142 -15.47 -7.17 -15.29
CA TRP A 142 -15.28 -5.72 -15.21
C TRP A 142 -16.46 -4.92 -15.71
N ALA A 143 -16.55 -3.67 -15.25
CA ALA A 143 -17.44 -2.65 -15.75
C ALA A 143 -16.64 -1.42 -16.16
N THR A 144 -17.02 -0.79 -17.27
CA THR A 144 -16.31 0.36 -17.82
C THR A 144 -17.15 1.63 -17.77
N ASN A 145 -16.50 2.80 -17.88
CA ASN A 145 -17.11 4.11 -18.04
C ASN A 145 -18.08 4.50 -16.89
N LEU A 146 -17.71 4.17 -15.66
CA LEU A 146 -18.46 4.54 -14.47
C LEU A 146 -18.10 5.98 -14.07
N LYS A 147 -19.12 6.83 -13.87
CA LYS A 147 -18.89 8.18 -13.35
C LYS A 147 -18.80 8.14 -11.83
N HIS A 148 -17.71 8.65 -11.28
CA HIS A 148 -17.51 8.75 -9.83
C HIS A 148 -16.68 9.97 -9.47
N ALA A 149 -17.16 10.79 -8.54
CA ALA A 149 -16.45 11.96 -8.03
C ALA A 149 -15.93 12.90 -9.13
N GLY A 150 -16.73 13.11 -10.20
CA GLY A 150 -16.36 13.94 -11.34
C GLY A 150 -15.39 13.32 -12.35
N GLU A 151 -14.95 12.09 -12.10
CA GLU A 151 -14.03 11.35 -12.96
C GLU A 151 -14.72 10.14 -13.63
N THR A 152 -14.09 9.61 -14.67
CA THR A 152 -14.48 8.33 -15.27
C THR A 152 -13.54 7.26 -14.75
N VAL A 153 -14.12 6.25 -14.09
CA VAL A 153 -13.39 5.10 -13.57
C VAL A 153 -13.94 3.81 -14.14
N HIS A 154 -13.18 2.75 -14.01
CA HIS A 154 -13.56 1.39 -14.35
C HIS A 154 -13.51 0.53 -13.10
N ALA A 155 -14.34 -0.49 -13.01
CA ALA A 155 -14.33 -1.45 -11.92
C ALA A 155 -13.84 -2.82 -12.40
N VAL A 156 -12.96 -3.42 -11.63
CA VAL A 156 -12.41 -4.78 -11.83
C VAL A 156 -12.84 -5.64 -10.65
N PHE A 157 -13.41 -6.81 -10.92
CA PHE A 157 -13.80 -7.79 -9.93
C PHE A 157 -13.03 -9.10 -10.17
N CYS A 158 -12.62 -9.76 -9.10
CA CYS A 158 -11.93 -11.04 -9.14
C CYS A 158 -12.49 -11.96 -8.06
N VAL A 159 -12.97 -13.12 -8.48
CA VAL A 159 -13.32 -14.23 -7.58
C VAL A 159 -12.23 -15.28 -7.71
N GLU A 160 -11.48 -15.47 -6.64
CA GLU A 160 -10.36 -16.39 -6.60
C GLU A 160 -10.76 -17.67 -5.86
N ARG A 161 -10.64 -18.82 -6.52
CA ARG A 161 -10.89 -20.14 -5.93
C ARG A 161 -9.58 -20.91 -5.85
N ARG A 162 -9.20 -21.30 -4.64
CA ARG A 162 -7.99 -22.08 -4.37
C ARG A 162 -8.29 -23.58 -4.41
N ARG A 163 -7.24 -24.40 -4.55
CA ARG A 163 -7.36 -25.86 -4.56
C ARG A 163 -7.99 -26.45 -3.30
N ASN A 164 -7.84 -25.78 -2.14
CA ASN A 164 -8.45 -26.19 -0.87
C ASN A 164 -9.94 -25.81 -0.74
N GLY A 165 -10.58 -25.36 -1.83
CA GLY A 165 -11.99 -24.95 -1.85
C GLY A 165 -12.24 -23.52 -1.34
N SER A 166 -11.25 -22.83 -0.75
CA SER A 166 -11.44 -21.46 -0.26
C SER A 166 -11.66 -20.47 -1.39
N THR A 167 -12.60 -19.56 -1.20
CA THR A 167 -12.94 -18.49 -2.14
C THR A 167 -12.62 -17.13 -1.52
N THR A 168 -12.02 -16.26 -2.33
CA THR A 168 -11.71 -14.88 -1.94
C THR A 168 -12.21 -13.93 -3.01
N HIS A 169 -12.82 -12.82 -2.59
CA HIS A 169 -13.36 -11.78 -3.47
C HIS A 169 -12.50 -10.52 -3.38
N TRP A 170 -12.12 -10.01 -4.55
CA TRP A 170 -11.38 -8.78 -4.69
C TRP A 170 -12.11 -7.84 -5.64
N ALA A 171 -12.02 -6.55 -5.37
CA ALA A 171 -12.48 -5.55 -6.32
C ALA A 171 -11.60 -4.31 -6.26
N TRP A 172 -11.44 -3.66 -7.42
CA TRP A 172 -10.67 -2.42 -7.57
C TRP A 172 -11.38 -1.46 -8.52
N THR A 173 -11.18 -0.17 -8.30
CA THR A 173 -11.44 0.87 -9.30
C THR A 173 -10.12 1.34 -9.91
N THR A 174 -10.13 1.72 -11.18
CA THR A 174 -8.95 2.18 -11.91
C THR A 174 -9.34 3.14 -13.03
N ASP A 175 -8.43 3.99 -13.45
CA ASP A 175 -8.50 4.80 -14.67
C ASP A 175 -8.07 4.05 -15.93
N HIS A 176 -7.36 2.92 -15.79
CA HIS A 176 -7.06 2.02 -16.91
C HIS A 176 -8.33 1.29 -17.37
N ARG A 177 -8.66 1.41 -18.66
CA ARG A 177 -9.80 0.69 -19.24
C ARG A 177 -9.50 -0.81 -19.32
N PRO A 178 -10.29 -1.65 -18.58
CA PRO A 178 -10.12 -3.08 -18.64
C PRO A 178 -10.65 -3.67 -19.94
N ASP A 179 -9.96 -4.67 -20.45
CA ASP A 179 -10.35 -5.51 -21.57
C ASP A 179 -9.90 -6.97 -21.31
N LYS A 180 -10.15 -7.85 -22.29
CA LYS A 180 -9.77 -9.27 -22.19
C LYS A 180 -8.25 -9.47 -22.07
N ASP A 181 -7.46 -8.61 -22.67
CA ASP A 181 -6.00 -8.77 -22.74
C ASP A 181 -5.31 -8.26 -21.48
N ASN A 182 -5.77 -7.16 -20.91
CA ASN A 182 -5.11 -6.48 -19.78
C ASN A 182 -5.70 -6.81 -18.40
N ILE A 183 -6.94 -7.33 -18.31
CA ILE A 183 -7.64 -7.52 -17.02
C ILE A 183 -6.84 -8.35 -16.01
N HIS A 184 -6.14 -9.39 -16.46
CA HIS A 184 -5.32 -10.23 -15.59
C HIS A 184 -4.06 -9.50 -15.08
N ILE A 185 -3.55 -8.54 -15.83
CA ILE A 185 -2.43 -7.66 -15.43
C ILE A 185 -2.92 -6.68 -14.37
N LEU A 186 -4.05 -6.00 -14.62
CA LEU A 186 -4.65 -5.07 -13.67
C LEU A 186 -4.95 -5.73 -12.32
N ALA A 187 -5.46 -6.96 -12.34
CA ALA A 187 -5.72 -7.72 -11.12
C ALA A 187 -4.42 -8.18 -10.42
N ASN A 188 -3.51 -8.86 -11.13
CA ASN A 188 -2.40 -9.61 -10.53
C ASN A 188 -1.10 -8.82 -10.42
N LYS A 189 -0.79 -7.94 -11.41
CA LYS A 189 0.36 -7.04 -11.39
C LYS A 189 0.01 -5.62 -10.93
N GLY A 190 -1.25 -5.40 -10.57
CA GLY A 190 -1.79 -4.14 -10.05
C GLY A 190 -2.42 -4.35 -8.69
N GLY A 191 -3.75 -4.48 -8.63
CA GLY A 191 -4.54 -4.45 -7.40
C GLY A 191 -4.06 -5.38 -6.29
N ARG A 192 -3.65 -6.61 -6.62
CA ARG A 192 -3.14 -7.58 -5.63
C ARG A 192 -1.77 -7.20 -5.06
N LEU A 193 -0.96 -6.43 -5.79
CA LEU A 193 0.36 -6.03 -5.29
C LEU A 193 0.29 -5.09 -4.10
N ARG A 194 -0.82 -4.36 -3.91
CA ARG A 194 -1.00 -3.51 -2.73
C ARG A 194 -0.80 -4.28 -1.41
N TRP A 195 -1.26 -5.53 -1.38
CA TRP A 195 -1.10 -6.39 -0.21
C TRP A 195 0.37 -6.65 0.18
N LYS A 196 1.30 -6.62 -0.79
CA LYS A 196 2.74 -6.75 -0.51
C LYS A 196 3.28 -5.57 0.30
N ILE A 197 2.73 -4.37 0.13
CA ILE A 197 3.13 -3.20 0.92
C ILE A 197 2.88 -3.44 2.41
N GLU A 198 1.75 -4.06 2.76
CA GLU A 198 1.43 -4.38 4.15
C GLU A 198 2.31 -5.50 4.69
N ASN A 199 2.42 -6.61 3.98
CA ASN A 199 3.10 -7.80 4.50
C ASN A 199 4.61 -7.76 4.38
N GLU A 200 5.15 -7.37 3.24
CA GLU A 200 6.60 -7.36 2.98
C GLU A 200 7.23 -6.00 3.30
N GLY A 201 6.40 -4.96 3.42
CA GLY A 201 6.80 -3.62 3.85
C GLY A 201 6.56 -3.40 5.34
N PHE A 202 5.36 -2.94 5.69
CA PHE A 202 5.05 -2.48 7.06
C PHE A 202 5.07 -3.59 8.10
N ASN A 203 4.56 -4.78 7.79
CA ASN A 203 4.48 -5.87 8.76
C ASN A 203 5.88 -6.37 9.15
N VAL A 204 6.78 -6.49 8.18
CA VAL A 204 8.19 -6.84 8.43
C VAL A 204 8.89 -5.78 9.30
N GLN A 205 8.61 -4.50 9.04
CA GLN A 205 9.20 -3.40 9.80
C GLN A 205 8.64 -3.30 11.23
N LYS A 206 7.36 -3.57 11.43
CA LYS A 206 6.69 -3.48 12.73
C LYS A 206 6.94 -4.69 13.63
N ASN A 207 6.80 -5.88 13.06
CA ASN A 207 6.79 -7.15 13.79
C ASN A 207 8.07 -7.96 13.58
N GLY A 208 8.97 -7.50 12.71
CA GLY A 208 10.28 -8.09 12.47
C GLY A 208 11.38 -7.44 13.29
N GLU A 209 12.62 -7.67 12.88
CA GLU A 209 13.84 -7.26 13.59
C GLU A 209 14.10 -5.73 13.61
N ILE A 210 13.30 -4.94 12.85
CA ILE A 210 13.51 -3.49 12.70
C ILE A 210 12.88 -2.69 13.85
N GLY A 211 11.84 -3.23 14.49
CA GLY A 211 11.23 -2.63 15.68
C GLY A 211 10.57 -1.26 15.46
N LEU A 212 9.96 -1.03 14.29
CA LEU A 212 9.38 0.26 13.90
C LEU A 212 8.34 0.83 14.89
N GLN A 213 7.77 0.00 15.76
CA GLN A 213 6.78 0.44 16.76
C GLN A 213 7.40 0.92 18.06
N HIS A 214 8.72 0.79 18.25
CA HIS A 214 9.39 1.31 19.43
C HIS A 214 9.56 2.82 19.35
N ASP A 215 9.30 3.48 20.47
CA ASP A 215 9.54 4.92 20.63
C ASP A 215 10.93 5.12 21.23
N TYR A 216 11.90 5.47 20.37
CA TYR A 216 13.29 5.70 20.77
C TYR A 216 13.58 7.16 21.16
N GLY A 217 12.56 7.98 21.25
CA GLY A 217 12.68 9.36 21.73
C GLY A 217 11.52 10.22 21.30
N SER A 218 11.01 11.00 22.24
CA SER A 218 9.85 11.88 22.04
C SER A 218 10.25 13.35 21.79
N GLN A 219 11.56 13.68 21.82
CA GLN A 219 12.03 15.08 21.69
C GLN A 219 12.43 15.42 20.25
N GLY A 220 12.00 16.57 19.77
CA GLY A 220 12.37 17.14 18.49
C GLY A 220 12.09 16.19 17.33
N HIS A 221 13.12 15.91 16.54
CA HIS A 221 13.03 15.02 15.37
C HIS A 221 13.46 13.56 15.64
N ALA A 222 13.70 13.17 16.89
CA ALA A 222 14.26 11.85 17.23
C ALA A 222 13.41 10.68 16.65
N TRP A 223 12.10 10.71 16.82
CA TRP A 223 11.18 9.70 16.30
C TRP A 223 11.22 9.61 14.76
N TYR A 224 11.35 10.75 14.05
CA TYR A 224 11.37 10.76 12.59
C TYR A 224 12.75 10.32 12.06
N ASN A 225 13.83 10.73 12.71
CA ASN A 225 15.17 10.25 12.38
C ASN A 225 15.30 8.74 12.58
N TYR A 226 14.76 8.21 13.68
CA TYR A 226 14.69 6.76 13.90
C TYR A 226 13.92 6.06 12.79
N TYR A 227 12.75 6.59 12.41
CA TYR A 227 11.99 6.04 11.30
C TYR A 227 12.81 6.01 10.00
N LEU A 228 13.52 7.08 9.65
CA LEU A 228 14.36 7.12 8.44
C LEU A 228 15.51 6.12 8.49
N LEU A 229 16.16 5.95 9.64
CA LEU A 229 17.17 4.93 9.86
C LEU A 229 16.59 3.51 9.70
N ALA A 230 15.39 3.26 10.23
CA ALA A 230 14.70 2.00 10.07
C ALA A 230 14.38 1.68 8.59
N GLN A 231 13.98 2.71 7.79
CA GLN A 231 13.78 2.54 6.35
C GLN A 231 15.09 2.21 5.63
N THR A 232 16.19 2.88 6.00
CA THR A 232 17.52 2.62 5.44
C THR A 232 17.99 1.20 5.77
N ALA A 233 17.85 0.78 7.02
CA ALA A 233 18.18 -0.59 7.44
C ALA A 233 17.37 -1.63 6.66
N HIS A 234 16.05 -1.40 6.51
CA HIS A 234 15.19 -2.30 5.73
C HIS A 234 15.59 -2.38 4.25
N LEU A 235 15.96 -1.25 3.65
CA LEU A 235 16.49 -1.22 2.29
C LEU A 235 17.78 -2.06 2.15
N LEU A 236 18.74 -1.87 3.05
CA LEU A 236 19.98 -2.64 3.06
C LEU A 236 19.72 -4.15 3.22
N HIS A 237 18.82 -4.51 4.12
CA HIS A 237 18.36 -5.90 4.29
C HIS A 237 17.84 -6.51 2.99
N GLN A 238 16.95 -5.79 2.29
CA GLN A 238 16.39 -6.28 1.03
C GLN A 238 17.45 -6.38 -0.07
N LEU A 239 18.36 -5.41 -0.17
CA LEU A 239 19.45 -5.42 -1.14
C LEU A 239 20.40 -6.60 -0.90
N CYS A 240 20.80 -6.86 0.34
CA CYS A 240 21.65 -8.01 0.69
C CYS A 240 20.96 -9.34 0.37
N TRP A 241 19.67 -9.46 0.65
CA TRP A 241 18.93 -10.69 0.43
C TRP A 241 18.64 -10.95 -1.05
N HIS A 242 18.08 -9.97 -1.76
CA HIS A 242 17.69 -10.10 -3.18
C HIS A 242 18.90 -9.99 -4.13
N GLY A 243 19.99 -9.33 -3.70
CA GLY A 243 21.25 -9.26 -4.43
C GLY A 243 22.11 -10.52 -4.30
N ASP A 244 21.58 -11.60 -3.72
CA ASP A 244 22.26 -12.88 -3.49
C ASP A 244 23.52 -12.83 -2.60
N LEU A 245 23.86 -11.68 -2.02
CA LEU A 245 25.05 -11.53 -1.20
C LEU A 245 25.05 -12.51 -0.03
N ILE A 246 23.98 -12.54 0.75
CA ILE A 246 23.83 -13.44 1.90
C ILE A 246 23.79 -14.90 1.43
N ARG A 247 23.09 -15.19 0.33
CA ARG A 247 22.99 -16.54 -0.21
C ARG A 247 24.35 -17.07 -0.66
N ARG A 248 25.17 -16.26 -1.32
CA ARG A 248 26.54 -16.63 -1.72
C ARG A 248 27.45 -16.85 -0.52
N LEU A 249 27.45 -15.92 0.45
CA LEU A 249 28.30 -16.02 1.65
C LEU A 249 27.92 -17.19 2.55
N SER A 250 26.66 -17.52 2.65
CA SER A 250 26.14 -18.61 3.49
C SER A 250 26.02 -19.96 2.78
N GLN A 251 26.41 -20.03 1.52
CA GLN A 251 26.27 -21.25 0.69
C GLN A 251 24.84 -21.84 0.73
N GLY A 252 23.83 -20.97 0.84
CA GLY A 252 22.44 -21.37 0.90
C GLY A 252 21.93 -21.84 2.28
N ALA A 253 22.72 -21.70 3.34
CA ALA A 253 22.33 -22.10 4.71
C ALA A 253 21.10 -21.38 5.25
N TYR A 254 20.81 -20.17 4.74
CA TYR A 254 19.64 -19.38 5.18
C TYR A 254 18.52 -19.41 4.17
N GLN A 255 17.36 -19.94 4.59
CA GLN A 255 16.17 -20.04 3.74
C GLN A 255 15.29 -18.77 3.76
N THR A 256 15.46 -17.91 4.77
CA THR A 256 14.69 -16.68 4.92
C THR A 256 15.57 -15.51 5.36
N MET A 257 15.22 -14.32 4.94
CA MET A 257 15.88 -13.07 5.34
C MET A 257 15.92 -12.92 6.87
N ALA A 258 14.80 -13.16 7.55
CA ALA A 258 14.71 -13.05 9.01
C ALA A 258 15.69 -13.99 9.73
N LYS A 259 15.86 -15.25 9.24
CA LYS A 259 16.81 -16.21 9.81
C LYS A 259 18.26 -15.74 9.64
N ALA A 260 18.60 -15.23 8.44
CA ALA A 260 19.94 -14.71 8.17
C ALA A 260 20.30 -13.54 9.10
N PHE A 261 19.40 -12.58 9.25
CA PHE A 261 19.65 -11.39 10.10
C PHE A 261 19.70 -11.72 11.60
N ARG A 262 18.86 -12.63 12.07
CA ARG A 262 18.92 -13.09 13.46
C ARG A 262 20.29 -13.69 13.78
N THR A 263 20.85 -14.45 12.85
CA THR A 263 22.20 -15.02 13.01
C THR A 263 23.25 -13.92 13.04
N VAL A 264 23.23 -12.96 12.10
CA VAL A 264 24.19 -11.83 12.09
C VAL A 264 24.11 -11.03 13.39
N ARG A 265 22.92 -10.74 13.89
CA ARG A 265 22.73 -10.04 15.17
C ARG A 265 23.35 -10.80 16.34
N ASN A 266 23.18 -12.12 16.40
CA ASN A 266 23.72 -12.94 17.49
C ASN A 266 25.25 -13.08 17.43
N PHE A 267 25.89 -12.79 16.29
CA PHE A 267 27.35 -12.71 16.18
C PHE A 267 27.90 -11.34 16.55
N ALA A 268 27.07 -10.28 16.52
CA ALA A 268 27.46 -8.90 16.81
C ALA A 268 27.16 -8.48 18.26
N ALA A 269 26.51 -9.33 19.03
CA ALA A 269 26.22 -9.18 20.45
C ALA A 269 27.20 -9.98 21.31
#